data_92cfd7d512b190a23d3d7ed7455e00fc
#
_entry.id   92cfd7d512b190a23d3d7ed7455e00fc
#
_cell.length_a   1.000
_cell.length_b   1.000
_cell.length_c   1.000
_cell.angle_alpha   90.00
_cell.angle_beta   90.00
_cell.angle_gamma   90.00
#
_symmetry.space_group_name_H-M   'P 1'
#
loop_
_entity.id
_entity.type
_entity.pdbx_description
1 polymer ?
#
loop_
_entity_poly.entity_id
_entity_poly.type
_entity_poly.pdbx_seq_one_letter_code
_entity_poly.pdbx_strand_id
1 'polypeptide(L)'
;PFRFWKAKSYEGGICTPMIAHWPKGIKKNVGKTTPEIGHVMDIMATCIDMAGATYPTKYKGNDIIPLEGKSLVPIFKTGHREGHDYLGFEHYNERAFLSNDGWKLVRPGENAKWELYNLNEDRSEMHNLAAQYPEKVAEMTKAYEAWAKRCMVEPYPGQKKK
;
A
#
# COMPACT_ATOMS: atom_id res chain seq x y z
N PRO A 1 -18.32 7.42 -5.02
CA PRO A 1 -17.68 6.09 -4.96
C PRO A 1 -16.28 6.14 -5.56
N PHE A 2 -15.40 5.25 -5.11
CA PHE A 2 -14.06 5.11 -5.68
C PHE A 2 -14.11 4.51 -7.08
N ARG A 3 -13.05 4.75 -7.87
CA ARG A 3 -12.96 4.28 -9.25
C ARG A 3 -12.77 2.78 -9.33
N PHE A 4 -13.52 2.11 -10.20
CA PHE A 4 -13.53 0.65 -10.42
C PHE A 4 -13.87 -0.18 -9.15
N TRP A 5 -13.44 -1.46 -9.11
CA TRP A 5 -13.81 -2.47 -8.13
C TRP A 5 -12.68 -3.49 -7.92
N LYS A 6 -12.92 -4.57 -7.16
CA LYS A 6 -11.95 -5.64 -6.90
C LYS A 6 -11.23 -6.10 -8.16
N ALA A 7 -10.00 -6.55 -8.01
CA ALA A 7 -9.05 -6.95 -9.06
C ALA A 7 -8.47 -5.77 -9.86
N LYS A 8 -8.83 -4.53 -9.55
CA LYS A 8 -8.24 -3.33 -10.13
C LYS A 8 -7.32 -2.64 -9.12
N SER A 9 -6.26 -2.00 -9.61
CA SER A 9 -5.29 -1.30 -8.76
C SER A 9 -5.66 0.16 -8.47
N TYR A 10 -6.87 0.59 -8.86
CA TYR A 10 -7.45 1.86 -8.46
C TYR A 10 -8.04 1.79 -7.05
N GLU A 11 -8.40 2.93 -6.45
CA GLU A 11 -8.91 3.00 -5.08
C GLU A 11 -10.12 2.06 -4.85
N GLY A 12 -11.01 1.90 -5.81
CA GLY A 12 -12.14 0.97 -5.69
C GLY A 12 -11.75 -0.51 -5.57
N GLY A 13 -10.51 -0.85 -5.96
CA GLY A 13 -9.99 -2.21 -5.85
C GLY A 13 -9.07 -2.44 -4.65
N ILE A 14 -8.35 -1.41 -4.17
CA ILE A 14 -7.33 -1.57 -3.12
C ILE A 14 -7.63 -0.82 -1.82
N CYS A 15 -8.47 0.20 -1.83
CA CYS A 15 -8.83 0.96 -0.62
C CYS A 15 -9.94 0.24 0.16
N THR A 16 -9.56 -0.76 0.95
CA THR A 16 -10.47 -1.51 1.82
C THR A 16 -10.51 -0.87 3.22
N PRO A 17 -11.70 -0.50 3.75
CA PRO A 17 -11.80 0.04 5.09
C PRO A 17 -11.46 -1.01 6.15
N MET A 18 -10.76 -0.60 7.20
CA MET A 18 -10.44 -1.42 8.36
C MET A 18 -11.17 -0.89 9.60
N ILE A 19 -11.71 -1.80 10.41
CA ILE A 19 -12.27 -1.50 11.73
C ILE A 19 -11.43 -2.16 12.80
N ALA A 20 -10.95 -1.37 13.76
CA ALA A 20 -10.23 -1.87 14.92
C ALA A 20 -11.10 -1.73 16.18
N HIS A 21 -11.29 -2.82 16.91
CA HIS A 21 -12.01 -2.86 18.17
C HIS A 21 -11.12 -3.42 19.29
N TRP A 22 -10.65 -2.52 20.15
CA TRP A 22 -9.81 -2.87 21.30
C TRP A 22 -10.11 -1.94 22.49
N PRO A 23 -11.18 -2.20 23.27
CA PRO A 23 -11.65 -1.32 24.33
C PRO A 23 -10.63 -1.01 25.42
N LYS A 24 -9.70 -1.96 25.68
CA LYS A 24 -8.63 -1.76 26.67
C LYS A 24 -7.49 -0.89 26.16
N GLY A 25 -7.23 -0.85 24.86
CA GLY A 25 -6.11 -0.14 24.24
C GLY A 25 -6.47 1.17 23.53
N ILE A 26 -7.61 1.20 22.83
CA ILE A 26 -8.08 2.38 22.11
C ILE A 26 -8.90 3.26 23.07
N LYS A 27 -8.32 4.38 23.50
CA LYS A 27 -8.96 5.33 24.43
C LYS A 27 -9.28 6.66 23.78
N LYS A 28 -8.58 7.02 22.70
CA LYS A 28 -8.81 8.23 21.91
C LYS A 28 -9.45 7.86 20.57
N ASN A 29 -10.15 8.80 19.98
CA ASN A 29 -10.78 8.65 18.66
C ASN A 29 -11.79 7.47 18.54
N VAL A 30 -12.36 7.02 19.67
CA VAL A 30 -13.40 5.97 19.67
C VAL A 30 -14.59 6.44 18.83
N GLY A 31 -15.06 5.57 17.92
CA GLY A 31 -16.16 5.87 17.00
C GLY A 31 -15.83 6.86 15.89
N LYS A 32 -14.55 7.23 15.71
CA LYS A 32 -14.10 8.11 14.62
C LYS A 32 -13.40 7.34 13.53
N THR A 33 -13.40 7.89 12.33
CA THR A 33 -12.56 7.44 11.22
C THR A 33 -11.27 8.24 11.17
N THR A 34 -10.21 7.62 10.64
CA THR A 34 -8.92 8.26 10.34
C THR A 34 -8.57 8.02 8.87
N PRO A 35 -7.95 8.99 8.16
CA PRO A 35 -7.45 8.80 6.81
C PRO A 35 -6.10 8.07 6.76
N GLU A 36 -5.55 7.67 7.91
CA GLU A 36 -4.26 6.98 7.98
C GLU A 36 -4.27 5.69 7.14
N ILE A 37 -3.24 5.55 6.32
CA ILE A 37 -3.12 4.41 5.43
C ILE A 37 -2.51 3.22 6.17
N GLY A 38 -3.19 2.08 6.08
CA GLY A 38 -2.69 0.78 6.53
C GLY A 38 -2.51 -0.17 5.34
N HIS A 39 -1.72 -1.21 5.55
CA HIS A 39 -1.55 -2.31 4.60
C HIS A 39 -1.70 -3.65 5.34
N VAL A 40 -2.06 -4.71 4.62
CA VAL A 40 -2.26 -6.04 5.23
C VAL A 40 -1.02 -6.54 5.98
N MET A 41 0.19 -6.20 5.51
CA MET A 41 1.44 -6.55 6.18
C MET A 41 1.60 -5.89 7.56
N ASP A 42 0.89 -4.80 7.84
CA ASP A 42 0.94 -4.08 9.11
C ASP A 42 0.23 -4.83 10.23
N ILE A 43 -0.67 -5.76 9.89
CA ILE A 43 -1.42 -6.54 10.87
C ILE A 43 -0.47 -7.39 11.71
N MET A 44 0.50 -8.10 11.08
CA MET A 44 1.48 -8.90 11.81
C MET A 44 2.36 -8.00 12.70
N ALA A 45 2.86 -6.88 12.18
CA ALA A 45 3.65 -5.92 12.96
C ALA A 45 2.88 -5.39 14.17
N THR A 46 1.58 -5.13 13.99
CA THR A 46 0.69 -4.68 15.06
C THR A 46 0.51 -5.76 16.13
N CYS A 47 0.30 -7.01 15.73
CA CYS A 47 0.16 -8.14 16.69
C CYS A 47 1.43 -8.31 17.53
N ILE A 48 2.60 -8.23 16.91
CA ILE A 48 3.90 -8.36 17.59
C ILE A 48 4.10 -7.21 18.58
N ASP A 49 3.83 -5.98 18.18
CA ASP A 49 3.91 -4.79 19.04
C ASP A 49 2.94 -4.89 20.23
N MET A 50 1.68 -5.26 19.99
CA MET A 50 0.68 -5.46 21.05
C MET A 50 1.07 -6.56 22.05
N ALA A 51 1.75 -7.60 21.58
CA ALA A 51 2.24 -8.70 22.42
C ALA A 51 3.53 -8.35 23.18
N GLY A 52 4.17 -7.21 22.90
CA GLY A 52 5.50 -6.88 23.42
C GLY A 52 6.58 -7.87 22.97
N ALA A 53 6.36 -8.55 21.83
CA ALA A 53 7.26 -9.55 21.28
C ALA A 53 8.28 -8.91 20.31
N THR A 54 9.34 -9.67 20.05
CA THR A 54 10.34 -9.29 19.03
C THR A 54 10.25 -10.25 17.86
N TYR A 55 10.17 -9.71 16.63
CA TYR A 55 10.25 -10.53 15.43
C TYR A 55 11.67 -11.10 15.28
N PRO A 56 11.83 -12.42 15.17
CA PRO A 56 13.15 -13.03 15.13
C PRO A 56 13.83 -12.78 13.78
N THR A 57 15.17 -12.76 13.79
CA THR A 57 15.96 -12.71 12.55
C THR A 57 16.29 -14.09 12.01
N LYS A 58 16.16 -15.12 12.87
CA LYS A 58 16.41 -16.53 12.52
C LYS A 58 15.34 -17.46 13.06
N TYR A 59 15.04 -18.52 12.31
CA TYR A 59 14.19 -19.61 12.75
C TYR A 59 14.81 -20.96 12.37
N LYS A 60 14.98 -21.84 13.36
CA LYS A 60 15.63 -23.17 13.18
C LYS A 60 16.98 -23.09 12.47
N GLY A 61 17.78 -22.05 12.78
CA GLY A 61 19.12 -21.86 12.20
C GLY A 61 19.14 -21.13 10.85
N ASN A 62 18.01 -20.90 10.20
CA ASN A 62 17.91 -20.20 8.92
C ASN A 62 17.56 -18.73 9.13
N ASP A 63 18.15 -17.85 8.32
CA ASP A 63 17.74 -16.44 8.25
C ASP A 63 16.32 -16.34 7.70
N ILE A 64 15.51 -15.45 8.25
CA ILE A 64 14.15 -15.19 7.80
C ILE A 64 14.00 -13.78 7.24
N ILE A 65 13.04 -13.62 6.34
CA ILE A 65 12.75 -12.34 5.70
C ILE A 65 12.34 -11.34 6.80
N PRO A 66 12.93 -10.14 6.86
CA PRO A 66 12.55 -9.10 7.81
C PRO A 66 11.08 -8.72 7.67
N LEU A 67 10.48 -8.34 8.78
CA LEU A 67 9.11 -7.82 8.81
C LEU A 67 9.07 -6.44 8.13
N GLU A 68 8.29 -6.28 7.08
CA GLU A 68 8.15 -5.02 6.35
C GLU A 68 6.99 -4.16 6.88
N GLY A 69 6.01 -4.76 7.54
CA GLY A 69 4.87 -4.04 8.11
C GLY A 69 5.30 -3.10 9.24
N LYS A 70 4.58 -1.99 9.36
CA LYS A 70 4.69 -1.02 10.46
C LYS A 70 3.48 -1.15 11.38
N SER A 71 3.68 -1.13 12.71
CA SER A 71 2.58 -1.26 13.68
C SER A 71 1.53 -0.15 13.51
N LEU A 72 0.25 -0.52 13.63
CA LEU A 72 -0.89 0.40 13.71
C LEU A 72 -1.16 0.88 15.14
N VAL A 73 -0.46 0.37 16.14
CA VAL A 73 -0.65 0.76 17.55
C VAL A 73 -0.51 2.26 17.78
N PRO A 74 0.42 2.99 17.14
CA PRO A 74 0.47 4.44 17.26
C PRO A 74 -0.83 5.13 16.82
N ILE A 75 -1.47 4.68 15.73
CA ILE A 75 -2.78 5.20 15.31
C ILE A 75 -3.83 4.96 16.41
N PHE A 76 -3.83 3.78 17.04
CA PHE A 76 -4.76 3.45 18.12
C PHE A 76 -4.57 4.32 19.37
N LYS A 77 -3.34 4.74 19.65
CA LYS A 77 -2.98 5.55 20.82
C LYS A 77 -3.13 7.06 20.58
N THR A 78 -2.67 7.54 19.44
CA THR A 78 -2.55 8.98 19.15
C THR A 78 -3.40 9.48 17.99
N GLY A 79 -3.83 8.57 17.11
CA GLY A 79 -4.56 8.90 15.89
C GLY A 79 -3.65 9.04 14.66
N HIS A 80 -2.33 8.93 14.82
CA HIS A 80 -1.34 9.11 13.75
C HIS A 80 -0.16 8.14 13.90
N ARG A 81 0.49 7.81 12.76
CA ARG A 81 1.77 7.10 12.71
C ARG A 81 2.62 7.60 11.54
N GLU A 82 3.90 7.30 11.57
CA GLU A 82 4.75 7.37 10.38
C GLU A 82 4.34 6.27 9.38
N GLY A 83 3.89 6.69 8.20
CA GLY A 83 3.47 5.79 7.12
C GLY A 83 4.64 5.04 6.46
N HIS A 84 4.33 4.17 5.50
CA HIS A 84 5.32 3.60 4.59
C HIS A 84 5.74 4.66 3.57
N ASP A 85 7.01 4.69 3.20
CA ASP A 85 7.48 5.61 2.13
C ASP A 85 6.72 5.34 0.83
N TYR A 86 6.55 4.06 0.52
CA TYR A 86 5.79 3.57 -0.61
C TYR A 86 5.04 2.27 -0.28
N LEU A 87 3.90 2.08 -0.94
CA LEU A 87 3.16 0.84 -0.98
C LEU A 87 3.00 0.40 -2.43
N GLY A 88 3.50 -0.79 -2.76
CA GLY A 88 3.40 -1.38 -4.09
C GLY A 88 2.29 -2.42 -4.17
N PHE A 89 1.59 -2.44 -5.29
CA PHE A 89 0.51 -3.37 -5.60
C PHE A 89 0.70 -3.96 -6.98
N GLU A 90 0.48 -5.26 -7.11
CA GLU A 90 0.42 -5.96 -8.38
C GLU A 90 -0.65 -7.03 -8.33
N HIS A 91 -1.49 -7.10 -9.35
CA HIS A 91 -2.53 -8.11 -9.49
C HIS A 91 -2.95 -8.25 -10.96
N TYR A 92 -2.77 -9.42 -11.57
CA TYR A 92 -3.10 -9.71 -12.98
C TYR A 92 -2.55 -8.67 -13.98
N ASN A 93 -1.29 -8.26 -13.84
CA ASN A 93 -0.63 -7.18 -14.60
C ASN A 93 -1.19 -5.76 -14.35
N GLU A 94 -2.14 -5.61 -13.47
CA GLU A 94 -2.52 -4.31 -12.91
C GLU A 94 -1.47 -3.91 -11.86
N ARG A 95 -1.03 -2.69 -11.89
CA ARG A 95 0.04 -2.20 -11.01
C ARG A 95 -0.35 -0.88 -10.40
N ALA A 96 -0.04 -0.71 -9.12
CA ALA A 96 -0.10 0.60 -8.49
C ALA A 96 1.07 0.81 -7.54
N PHE A 97 1.40 2.07 -7.31
CA PHE A 97 2.45 2.47 -6.38
C PHE A 97 2.03 3.76 -5.71
N LEU A 98 1.82 3.69 -4.40
CA LEU A 98 1.33 4.79 -3.57
C LEU A 98 2.46 5.31 -2.70
N SER A 99 2.75 6.60 -2.78
CA SER A 99 3.72 7.27 -1.92
C SER A 99 3.07 7.86 -0.67
N ASN A 100 3.86 8.09 0.36
CA ASN A 100 3.41 8.62 1.65
C ASN A 100 2.84 10.05 1.55
N ASP A 101 3.24 10.81 0.55
CA ASP A 101 2.75 12.17 0.26
C ASP A 101 1.43 12.20 -0.55
N GLY A 102 0.84 11.02 -0.80
CA GLY A 102 -0.46 10.88 -1.44
C GLY A 102 -0.44 10.79 -2.96
N TRP A 103 0.74 10.78 -3.60
CA TRP A 103 0.82 10.51 -5.03
C TRP A 103 0.67 9.02 -5.32
N LYS A 104 -0.08 8.70 -6.36
CA LYS A 104 -0.33 7.34 -6.78
C LYS A 104 -0.13 7.15 -8.26
N LEU A 105 0.75 6.21 -8.63
CA LEU A 105 0.84 5.66 -9.98
C LEU A 105 -0.12 4.48 -10.13
N VAL A 106 -0.79 4.40 -11.28
CA VAL A 106 -1.58 3.23 -11.67
C VAL A 106 -1.22 2.85 -13.09
N ARG A 107 -1.07 1.56 -13.35
CA ARG A 107 -0.90 0.99 -14.69
C ARG A 107 -1.91 -0.12 -14.90
N PRO A 108 -3.02 0.15 -15.61
CA PRO A 108 -4.17 -0.77 -15.70
C PRO A 108 -3.96 -1.87 -16.76
N GLY A 109 -2.80 -2.50 -16.75
CA GLY A 109 -2.47 -3.60 -17.64
C GLY A 109 -1.07 -3.53 -18.23
N GLU A 110 -0.62 -4.62 -18.83
CA GLU A 110 0.77 -4.79 -19.30
C GLU A 110 1.21 -3.74 -20.33
N ASN A 111 0.33 -3.41 -21.27
CA ASN A 111 0.63 -2.48 -22.38
C ASN A 111 0.10 -1.06 -22.14
N ALA A 112 -0.50 -0.79 -20.97
CA ALA A 112 -1.01 0.52 -20.64
C ALA A 112 0.12 1.48 -20.26
N LYS A 113 -0.11 2.77 -20.44
CA LYS A 113 0.76 3.82 -19.89
C LYS A 113 0.49 3.99 -18.40
N TRP A 114 1.46 4.53 -17.69
CA TRP A 114 1.27 4.98 -16.33
C TRP A 114 0.32 6.17 -16.26
N GLU A 115 -0.58 6.12 -15.32
CA GLU A 115 -1.46 7.21 -14.90
C GLU A 115 -0.98 7.72 -13.54
N LEU A 116 -1.11 9.01 -13.26
CA LEU A 116 -0.67 9.63 -12.01
C LEU A 116 -1.84 10.38 -11.37
N TYR A 117 -2.03 10.19 -10.08
CA TYR A 117 -3.10 10.81 -9.29
C TYR A 117 -2.55 11.41 -7.99
N ASN A 118 -3.15 12.50 -7.54
CA ASN A 118 -2.93 13.06 -6.21
C ASN A 118 -4.15 12.72 -5.33
N LEU A 119 -4.04 11.71 -4.49
CA LEU A 119 -5.16 11.24 -3.65
C LEU A 119 -5.55 12.23 -2.55
N ASN A 120 -4.72 13.22 -2.24
CA ASN A 120 -5.10 14.28 -1.29
C ASN A 120 -6.19 15.19 -1.87
N GLU A 121 -6.25 15.31 -3.20
CA GLU A 121 -7.18 16.18 -3.92
C GLU A 121 -8.24 15.38 -4.69
N ASP A 122 -7.87 14.22 -5.23
CA ASP A 122 -8.71 13.39 -6.10
C ASP A 122 -8.64 11.91 -5.71
N ARG A 123 -9.30 11.53 -4.60
CA ARG A 123 -9.41 10.13 -4.18
C ARG A 123 -10.25 9.24 -5.11
N SER A 124 -10.98 9.84 -6.03
CA SER A 124 -11.76 9.12 -7.03
C SER A 124 -11.00 8.86 -8.33
N GLU A 125 -9.77 9.34 -8.44
CA GLU A 125 -8.86 9.09 -9.56
C GLU A 125 -9.48 9.49 -10.92
N MET A 126 -10.12 10.65 -10.96
CA MET A 126 -10.80 11.16 -12.14
C MET A 126 -9.89 11.99 -13.04
N HIS A 127 -8.83 12.59 -12.48
CA HIS A 127 -7.95 13.52 -13.17
C HIS A 127 -6.53 12.96 -13.28
N ASN A 128 -6.22 12.35 -14.42
CA ASN A 128 -4.88 11.84 -14.67
C ASN A 128 -3.88 12.99 -14.90
N LEU A 129 -2.93 13.12 -13.99
CA LEU A 129 -1.91 14.17 -13.95
C LEU A 129 -0.58 13.78 -14.62
N ALA A 130 -0.47 12.59 -15.23
CA ALA A 130 0.80 12.08 -15.76
C ALA A 130 1.44 13.00 -16.81
N ALA A 131 0.64 13.65 -17.64
CA ALA A 131 1.15 14.59 -18.64
C ALA A 131 1.64 15.91 -18.03
N GLN A 132 1.13 16.30 -16.87
CA GLN A 132 1.49 17.54 -16.17
C GLN A 132 2.75 17.37 -15.31
N TYR A 133 2.99 16.15 -14.79
CA TYR A 133 4.10 15.85 -13.89
C TYR A 133 4.94 14.66 -14.39
N PRO A 134 5.57 14.76 -15.57
CA PRO A 134 6.32 13.65 -16.16
C PRO A 134 7.54 13.24 -15.32
N GLU A 135 8.17 14.18 -14.60
CA GLU A 135 9.29 13.89 -13.70
C GLU A 135 8.85 13.06 -12.49
N LYS A 136 7.67 13.37 -11.91
CA LYS A 136 7.10 12.58 -10.80
C LYS A 136 6.74 11.17 -11.26
N VAL A 137 6.20 11.03 -12.48
CA VAL A 137 5.97 9.72 -13.09
C VAL A 137 7.27 8.93 -13.24
N ALA A 138 8.34 9.56 -13.73
CA ALA A 138 9.63 8.89 -13.88
C ALA A 138 10.25 8.47 -12.54
N GLU A 139 10.22 9.36 -11.53
CA GLU A 139 10.67 9.09 -10.16
C GLU A 139 9.95 7.87 -9.57
N MET A 140 8.62 7.91 -9.56
CA MET A 140 7.80 6.85 -8.96
C MET A 140 7.87 5.54 -9.75
N THR A 141 8.00 5.60 -11.08
CA THR A 141 8.22 4.40 -11.91
C THR A 141 9.52 3.71 -11.54
N LYS A 142 10.61 4.47 -11.38
CA LYS A 142 11.90 3.93 -10.95
C LYS A 142 11.81 3.28 -9.56
N ALA A 143 11.09 3.91 -8.63
CA ALA A 143 10.89 3.37 -7.30
C ALA A 143 10.03 2.09 -7.34
N TYR A 144 8.96 2.06 -8.16
CA TYR A 144 8.15 0.86 -8.41
C TYR A 144 9.00 -0.29 -8.97
N GLU A 145 9.84 -0.04 -9.97
CA GLU A 145 10.69 -1.07 -10.58
C GLU A 145 11.69 -1.65 -9.58
N ALA A 146 12.26 -0.83 -8.71
CA ALA A 146 13.14 -1.29 -7.63
C ALA A 146 12.39 -2.18 -6.63
N TRP A 147 11.19 -1.78 -6.22
CA TRP A 147 10.31 -2.57 -5.36
C TRP A 147 9.90 -3.89 -6.05
N ALA A 148 9.46 -3.84 -7.30
CA ALA A 148 9.03 -5.01 -8.06
C ALA A 148 10.16 -6.04 -8.21
N LYS A 149 11.39 -5.58 -8.51
CA LYS A 149 12.57 -6.45 -8.57
C LYS A 149 12.87 -7.10 -7.22
N ARG A 150 12.80 -6.34 -6.12
CA ARG A 150 13.04 -6.86 -4.76
C ARG A 150 11.97 -7.88 -4.35
N CYS A 151 10.72 -7.64 -4.70
CA CYS A 151 9.59 -8.52 -4.40
C CYS A 151 9.40 -9.64 -5.42
N MET A 152 10.31 -9.76 -6.43
CA MET A 152 10.24 -10.77 -7.48
C MET A 152 8.88 -10.77 -8.21
N VAL A 153 8.34 -9.58 -8.49
CA VAL A 153 7.10 -9.43 -9.26
C VAL A 153 7.33 -9.95 -10.67
N GLU A 154 6.63 -11.04 -11.00
CA GLU A 154 6.69 -11.70 -12.30
C GLU A 154 5.48 -11.29 -13.17
N PRO A 155 5.63 -11.29 -14.52
CA PRO A 155 4.48 -11.14 -15.40
C PRO A 155 3.44 -12.25 -15.15
N TYR A 156 2.16 -11.90 -15.17
CA TYR A 156 1.10 -12.90 -15.00
C TYR A 156 1.15 -14.00 -16.06
N PRO A 157 1.30 -15.28 -15.67
CA PRO A 157 1.59 -16.38 -16.61
C PRO A 157 0.45 -16.72 -17.58
N GLY A 158 -0.74 -16.19 -17.39
CA GLY A 158 -1.91 -16.40 -18.26
C GLY A 158 -1.86 -15.68 -19.60
N GLN A 159 -0.89 -14.81 -19.83
CA GLN A 159 -0.74 -14.04 -21.07
C GLN A 159 0.44 -14.49 -21.93
N LYS A 160 0.69 -15.79 -22.04
CA LYS A 160 1.55 -16.26 -23.14
C LYS A 160 0.91 -15.82 -24.44
N LYS A 161 1.56 -14.89 -25.15
CA LYS A 161 1.17 -14.50 -26.50
C LYS A 161 0.96 -15.77 -27.33
N LYS A 162 -0.26 -15.98 -27.84
CA LYS A 162 -0.49 -16.90 -28.91
C LYS A 162 0.18 -16.38 -30.16
#